data_d1a32685c51837b735ab32f6df5c3ad1
#
_entry.id   d1a32685c51837b735ab32f6df5c3ad1
#
_cell.length_a   1.000
_cell.length_b   1.000
_cell.length_c   1.000
_cell.angle_alpha   90.00
_cell.angle_beta   90.00
_cell.angle_gamma   90.00
#
_symmetry.space_group_name_H-M   'P 1'
#
loop_
_entity.id
_entity.type
_entity.pdbx_description
1 polymer ?
#
loop_
_entity_poly.entity_id
_entity_poly.type
_entity_poly.pdbx_seq_one_letter_code
_entity_poly.pdbx_strand_id
1 'polypeptide(L)'
;MIKIGILGGEANGSNAIDIIRRIPSFRLVGFYDPDPLRRETLERACRLHSFSNPEMLTGVADAIDIAGPLSHYPSAFRQAIRESKHVFLHNPYTGKASVLRELLKLIGESRGVVQVSQPHRFNPAFLAAFPYVKTPGYMEFQRKIPFRQAGNSQSLVLQYLMHDIDLAMYLTRSNIRKSSVSGVRLVSARPDLVEARLEFENGCVANFMINRVGQEQSHTCHLYQTGMTIRIDLLRQKAEIQHLKNPGPGNVSGTRTSTEQLLVTPSDPLADEMMSFHTSIHNRQSPLVNLEDAFRALEISLDLQERLNWLSVN
;
A
#
# COMPACT_ATOMS: atom_id res chain seq x y z
N MET A 1 26.02 5.27 -5.70
CA MET A 1 25.11 5.94 -4.75
C MET A 1 24.13 6.76 -5.56
N ILE A 2 22.81 6.50 -5.40
CA ILE A 2 21.73 7.14 -6.16
C ILE A 2 21.33 8.44 -5.45
N LYS A 3 21.33 9.55 -6.15
CA LYS A 3 20.82 10.83 -5.63
C LYS A 3 19.30 10.78 -5.65
N ILE A 4 18.66 10.93 -4.49
CA ILE A 4 17.21 10.90 -4.35
C ILE A 4 16.68 12.22 -3.77
N GLY A 5 15.61 12.75 -4.37
CA GLY A 5 14.88 13.93 -3.90
C GLY A 5 13.49 13.55 -3.42
N ILE A 6 12.91 14.28 -2.45
CA ILE A 6 11.58 14.02 -1.91
C ILE A 6 10.62 15.15 -2.29
N LEU A 7 9.46 14.77 -2.85
CA LEU A 7 8.33 15.68 -3.11
C LEU A 7 7.21 15.42 -2.12
N GLY A 8 6.94 16.41 -1.26
CA GLY A 8 5.94 16.33 -0.17
C GLY A 8 6.57 16.19 1.20
N GLY A 9 6.29 17.18 2.07
CA GLY A 9 6.77 17.24 3.44
C GLY A 9 5.74 16.83 4.49
N GLU A 10 4.58 16.28 4.10
CA GLU A 10 3.58 15.73 5.02
C GLU A 10 4.13 14.53 5.80
N ALA A 11 3.30 13.91 6.63
CA ALA A 11 3.72 12.80 7.51
C ALA A 11 4.53 11.70 6.78
N ASN A 12 4.15 11.37 5.55
CA ASN A 12 4.91 10.41 4.73
C ASN A 12 6.29 10.95 4.33
N GLY A 13 6.41 12.25 4.03
CA GLY A 13 7.70 12.84 3.64
C GLY A 13 8.71 12.88 4.78
N SER A 14 8.30 13.22 6.00
CA SER A 14 9.20 13.17 7.16
C SER A 14 9.67 11.75 7.46
N ASN A 15 8.78 10.76 7.36
CA ASN A 15 9.12 9.35 7.53
C ASN A 15 10.07 8.88 6.41
N ALA A 16 9.83 9.28 5.16
CA ALA A 16 10.70 8.96 4.02
C ALA A 16 12.11 9.55 4.20
N ILE A 17 12.25 10.79 4.71
CA ILE A 17 13.55 11.39 5.04
C ILE A 17 14.35 10.49 5.98
N ASP A 18 13.72 10.04 7.07
CA ASP A 18 14.37 9.22 8.09
C ASP A 18 14.75 7.83 7.56
N ILE A 19 13.88 7.23 6.74
CA ILE A 19 14.15 5.93 6.12
C ILE A 19 15.29 6.04 5.11
N ILE A 20 15.23 6.98 4.17
CA ILE A 20 16.24 7.15 3.12
C ILE A 20 17.62 7.41 3.72
N ARG A 21 17.72 8.18 4.79
CA ARG A 21 18.99 8.43 5.50
C ARG A 21 19.63 7.18 6.09
N ARG A 22 18.83 6.17 6.43
CA ARG A 22 19.32 4.89 6.96
C ARG A 22 19.79 3.93 5.86
N ILE A 23 19.53 4.25 4.58
CA ILE A 23 19.91 3.42 3.45
C ILE A 23 21.19 3.98 2.81
N PRO A 24 22.37 3.39 3.06
CA PRO A 24 23.66 3.96 2.62
C PRO A 24 23.81 4.10 1.09
N SER A 25 23.00 3.37 0.34
CA SER A 25 23.01 3.37 -1.12
C SER A 25 22.33 4.58 -1.73
N PHE A 26 21.53 5.32 -0.97
CA PHE A 26 20.92 6.58 -1.38
C PHE A 26 21.71 7.78 -0.83
N ARG A 27 21.72 8.85 -1.62
CA ARG A 27 22.15 10.18 -1.21
C ARG A 27 20.96 11.12 -1.30
N LEU A 28 20.38 11.47 -0.16
CA LEU A 28 19.29 12.45 -0.11
C LEU A 28 19.83 13.83 -0.47
N VAL A 29 19.32 14.43 -1.58
CA VAL A 29 19.82 15.71 -2.11
C VAL A 29 18.97 16.88 -1.65
N GLY A 30 17.76 16.66 -1.18
CA GLY A 30 16.87 17.70 -0.68
C GLY A 30 15.40 17.29 -0.79
N PHE A 31 14.53 18.24 -0.50
CA PHE A 31 13.09 18.04 -0.60
C PHE A 31 12.40 19.30 -1.12
N TYR A 32 11.15 19.12 -1.54
CA TYR A 32 10.22 20.22 -1.86
C TYR A 32 8.86 19.96 -1.22
N ASP A 33 8.23 20.99 -0.68
CA ASP A 33 6.83 21.01 -0.27
C ASP A 33 6.16 22.29 -0.76
N PRO A 34 4.91 22.28 -1.24
CA PRO A 34 4.20 23.48 -1.70
C PRO A 34 3.93 24.48 -0.56
N ASP A 35 3.83 24.03 0.69
CA ASP A 35 3.61 24.88 1.86
C ASP A 35 4.95 25.46 2.36
N PRO A 36 5.15 26.80 2.26
CA PRO A 36 6.39 27.45 2.68
C PRO A 36 6.72 27.26 4.17
N LEU A 37 5.69 27.28 5.04
CA LEU A 37 5.88 27.12 6.49
C LEU A 37 6.34 25.70 6.81
N ARG A 38 5.76 24.70 6.12
CA ARG A 38 6.18 23.31 6.26
C ARG A 38 7.61 23.10 5.75
N ARG A 39 7.97 23.70 4.62
CA ARG A 39 9.36 23.68 4.12
C ARG A 39 10.34 24.19 5.16
N GLU A 40 10.11 25.39 5.69
CA GLU A 40 10.99 25.99 6.69
C GLU A 40 11.12 25.14 7.95
N THR A 41 9.98 24.60 8.43
CA THR A 41 9.94 23.72 9.60
C THR A 41 10.77 22.45 9.39
N LEU A 42 10.59 21.77 8.25
CA LEU A 42 11.31 20.55 7.93
C LEU A 42 12.78 20.79 7.63
N GLU A 43 13.12 21.89 6.94
CA GLU A 43 14.51 22.26 6.67
C GLU A 43 15.30 22.39 7.97
N ARG A 44 14.73 23.09 8.95
CA ARG A 44 15.34 23.23 10.29
C ARG A 44 15.38 21.91 11.06
N ALA A 45 14.26 21.20 11.11
CA ALA A 45 14.15 19.95 11.89
C ALA A 45 15.05 18.85 11.33
N CYS A 46 15.08 18.69 10.01
CA CYS A 46 15.83 17.63 9.34
C CYS A 46 17.22 18.06 8.89
N ARG A 47 17.58 19.35 8.98
CA ARG A 47 18.85 19.91 8.42
C ARG A 47 19.07 19.44 6.98
N LEU A 48 18.02 19.59 6.16
CA LEU A 48 17.99 19.14 4.79
C LEU A 48 17.60 20.31 3.89
N HIS A 49 18.35 20.51 2.80
CA HIS A 49 18.08 21.59 1.85
C HIS A 49 16.66 21.48 1.25
N SER A 50 15.91 22.58 1.30
CA SER A 50 14.62 22.70 0.65
C SER A 50 14.75 23.43 -0.68
N PHE A 51 14.10 22.88 -1.71
CA PHE A 51 14.03 23.52 -3.03
C PHE A 51 12.80 24.42 -3.10
N SER A 52 12.91 25.53 -3.82
CA SER A 52 11.77 26.43 -4.05
C SER A 52 10.84 25.96 -5.15
N ASN A 53 11.28 25.01 -5.95
CA ASN A 53 10.58 24.51 -7.13
C ASN A 53 10.83 23.00 -7.28
N PRO A 54 9.79 22.19 -7.51
CA PRO A 54 9.93 20.73 -7.60
C PRO A 54 10.71 20.28 -8.84
N GLU A 55 10.67 21.04 -9.94
CA GLU A 55 11.41 20.75 -11.17
C GLU A 55 12.93 20.92 -10.97
N MET A 56 13.35 21.90 -10.15
CA MET A 56 14.78 22.04 -9.80
C MET A 56 15.29 20.83 -9.02
N LEU A 57 14.51 20.34 -8.07
CA LEU A 57 14.86 19.12 -7.34
C LEU A 57 14.95 17.92 -8.28
N THR A 58 13.96 17.75 -9.18
CA THR A 58 13.94 16.69 -10.17
C THR A 58 15.17 16.73 -11.08
N GLY A 59 15.61 17.91 -11.50
CA GLY A 59 16.78 18.08 -12.37
C GLY A 59 18.10 17.59 -11.76
N VAL A 60 18.29 17.73 -10.44
CA VAL A 60 19.54 17.34 -9.75
C VAL A 60 19.54 15.92 -9.21
N ALA A 61 18.38 15.28 -9.15
CA ALA A 61 18.20 13.92 -8.62
C ALA A 61 18.31 12.86 -9.73
N ASP A 62 18.71 11.65 -9.36
CA ASP A 62 18.64 10.43 -10.18
C ASP A 62 17.30 9.71 -9.97
N ALA A 63 16.74 9.85 -8.76
CA ALA A 63 15.46 9.28 -8.34
C ALA A 63 14.62 10.32 -7.59
N ILE A 64 13.31 10.23 -7.71
CA ILE A 64 12.35 11.07 -6.99
C ILE A 64 11.42 10.19 -6.17
N ASP A 65 11.33 10.49 -4.88
CA ASP A 65 10.32 9.94 -3.96
C ASP A 65 9.15 10.93 -3.86
N ILE A 66 7.98 10.56 -4.38
CA ILE A 66 6.76 11.37 -4.29
C ILE A 66 5.95 10.89 -3.08
N ALA A 67 6.22 11.51 -1.93
CA ALA A 67 5.59 11.18 -0.66
C ALA A 67 4.16 11.76 -0.52
N GLY A 68 3.86 12.86 -1.19
CA GLY A 68 2.53 13.46 -1.26
C GLY A 68 1.65 12.87 -2.38
N PRO A 69 0.37 13.29 -2.46
CA PRO A 69 -0.51 12.89 -3.56
C PRO A 69 0.07 13.30 -4.91
N LEU A 70 0.09 12.38 -5.87
CA LEU A 70 0.63 12.64 -7.22
C LEU A 70 -0.03 13.83 -7.91
N SER A 71 -1.32 14.07 -7.61
CA SER A 71 -2.07 15.23 -8.12
C SER A 71 -1.45 16.59 -7.77
N HIS A 72 -0.58 16.66 -6.76
CA HIS A 72 0.12 17.90 -6.37
C HIS A 72 1.43 18.14 -7.17
N TYR A 73 1.96 17.10 -7.84
CA TYR A 73 3.27 17.15 -8.50
C TYR A 73 3.24 16.69 -9.97
N PRO A 74 2.20 17.04 -10.78
CA PRO A 74 2.03 16.45 -12.11
C PRO A 74 3.16 16.88 -13.09
N SER A 75 3.70 18.08 -12.99
CA SER A 75 4.78 18.57 -13.84
C SER A 75 6.11 17.88 -13.51
N ALA A 76 6.48 17.84 -12.22
CA ALA A 76 7.70 17.20 -11.77
C ALA A 76 7.70 15.69 -12.08
N PHE A 77 6.54 15.02 -11.91
CA PHE A 77 6.41 13.62 -12.30
C PHE A 77 6.63 13.42 -13.80
N ARG A 78 5.94 14.20 -14.65
CA ARG A 78 6.12 14.11 -16.11
C ARG A 78 7.56 14.39 -16.54
N GLN A 79 8.22 15.35 -15.91
CA GLN A 79 9.65 15.63 -16.13
C GLN A 79 10.49 14.42 -15.76
N ALA A 80 10.30 13.84 -14.55
CA ALA A 80 11.05 12.68 -14.10
C ALA A 80 10.93 11.50 -15.08
N ILE A 81 9.71 11.21 -15.56
CA ILE A 81 9.46 10.14 -16.53
C ILE A 81 10.15 10.44 -17.87
N ARG A 82 10.02 11.65 -18.43
CA ARG A 82 10.65 12.03 -19.70
C ARG A 82 12.19 11.99 -19.66
N GLU A 83 12.75 12.35 -18.51
CA GLU A 83 14.19 12.29 -18.28
C GLU A 83 14.68 10.91 -17.84
N SER A 84 13.78 9.90 -17.85
CA SER A 84 14.06 8.52 -17.41
C SER A 84 14.66 8.44 -16.00
N LYS A 85 14.25 9.37 -15.11
CA LYS A 85 14.55 9.28 -13.68
C LYS A 85 13.79 8.12 -13.06
N HIS A 86 14.31 7.59 -11.96
CA HIS A 86 13.59 6.59 -11.17
C HIS A 86 12.57 7.31 -10.29
N VAL A 87 11.39 6.68 -10.09
CA VAL A 87 10.30 7.29 -9.31
C VAL A 87 9.71 6.29 -8.32
N PHE A 88 9.62 6.70 -7.07
CA PHE A 88 8.88 5.99 -6.03
C PHE A 88 7.63 6.79 -5.67
N LEU A 89 6.45 6.16 -5.72
CA LEU A 89 5.16 6.80 -5.49
C LEU A 89 4.49 6.26 -4.24
N HIS A 90 4.35 7.06 -3.18
CA HIS A 90 3.57 6.64 -2.00
C HIS A 90 2.07 6.66 -2.25
N ASN A 91 1.58 7.64 -2.98
CA ASN A 91 0.16 7.79 -3.27
C ASN A 91 -0.05 8.12 -4.76
N PRO A 92 -0.38 7.12 -5.58
CA PRO A 92 -0.58 7.29 -7.02
C PRO A 92 -1.91 7.99 -7.37
N TYR A 93 -2.70 8.40 -6.39
CA TYR A 93 -4.00 9.02 -6.63
C TYR A 93 -3.90 10.34 -7.40
N THR A 94 -4.60 10.41 -8.52
CA THR A 94 -4.60 11.54 -9.46
C THR A 94 -5.96 12.28 -9.53
N GLY A 95 -6.93 11.85 -8.73
CA GLY A 95 -8.29 12.39 -8.78
C GLY A 95 -9.20 11.77 -9.84
N LYS A 96 -8.67 11.22 -10.93
CA LYS A 96 -9.46 10.64 -12.04
C LYS A 96 -8.78 9.42 -12.64
N ALA A 97 -9.55 8.36 -12.90
CA ALA A 97 -9.07 7.13 -13.55
C ALA A 97 -8.52 7.37 -14.98
N SER A 98 -9.04 8.36 -15.71
CA SER A 98 -8.55 8.71 -17.04
C SER A 98 -7.10 9.23 -17.02
N VAL A 99 -6.77 10.06 -16.03
CA VAL A 99 -5.40 10.58 -15.83
C VAL A 99 -4.44 9.45 -15.50
N LEU A 100 -4.90 8.49 -14.71
CA LEU A 100 -4.12 7.31 -14.35
C LEU A 100 -3.69 6.50 -15.58
N ARG A 101 -4.61 6.24 -16.51
CA ARG A 101 -4.31 5.52 -17.77
C ARG A 101 -3.32 6.27 -18.67
N GLU A 102 -3.44 7.60 -18.73
CA GLU A 102 -2.47 8.44 -19.45
C GLU A 102 -1.05 8.31 -18.84
N LEU A 103 -0.97 8.34 -17.52
CA LEU A 103 0.29 8.18 -16.80
C LEU A 103 0.93 6.80 -17.02
N LEU A 104 0.12 5.72 -17.02
CA LEU A 104 0.61 4.37 -17.32
C LEU A 104 1.27 4.30 -18.70
N LYS A 105 0.66 4.90 -19.71
CA LYS A 105 1.22 4.95 -21.06
C LYS A 105 2.56 5.69 -21.06
N LEU A 106 2.62 6.86 -20.41
CA LEU A 106 3.83 7.65 -20.30
C LEU A 106 4.97 6.89 -19.59
N ILE A 107 4.63 6.16 -18.52
CA ILE A 107 5.61 5.36 -17.78
C ILE A 107 6.14 4.21 -18.64
N GLY A 108 5.29 3.57 -19.46
CA GLY A 108 5.71 2.50 -20.37
C GLY A 108 6.75 2.93 -21.41
N GLU A 109 6.87 4.23 -21.67
CA GLU A 109 7.87 4.81 -22.58
C GLU A 109 9.21 5.16 -21.88
N SER A 110 9.23 5.14 -20.52
CA SER A 110 10.40 5.50 -19.72
C SER A 110 11.35 4.31 -19.54
N ARG A 111 12.64 4.61 -19.43
CA ARG A 111 13.67 3.66 -18.99
C ARG A 111 13.92 3.67 -17.49
N GLY A 112 13.32 4.62 -16.77
CA GLY A 112 13.39 4.72 -15.32
C GLY A 112 12.58 3.61 -14.64
N VAL A 113 13.05 3.14 -13.49
CA VAL A 113 12.25 2.27 -12.62
C VAL A 113 11.19 3.11 -11.94
N VAL A 114 9.92 2.75 -12.08
CA VAL A 114 8.81 3.37 -11.37
C VAL A 114 8.15 2.32 -10.49
N GLN A 115 8.07 2.61 -9.20
CA GLN A 115 7.44 1.73 -8.20
C GLN A 115 6.37 2.50 -7.45
N VAL A 116 5.23 1.84 -7.23
CA VAL A 116 4.18 2.32 -6.33
C VAL A 116 4.32 1.63 -5.00
N SER A 117 4.24 2.38 -3.91
CA SER A 117 4.38 1.84 -2.56
C SER A 117 3.24 0.90 -2.20
N GLN A 118 3.61 -0.33 -1.84
CA GLN A 118 2.74 -1.36 -1.28
C GLN A 118 3.46 -2.05 -0.11
N PRO A 119 3.63 -1.35 1.03
CA PRO A 119 4.47 -1.83 2.13
C PRO A 119 3.97 -3.13 2.74
N HIS A 120 2.69 -3.49 2.57
CA HIS A 120 2.16 -4.75 3.08
C HIS A 120 2.75 -5.97 2.37
N ARG A 121 3.20 -5.86 1.10
CA ARG A 121 3.93 -6.92 0.41
C ARG A 121 5.33 -7.17 0.99
N PHE A 122 5.87 -6.19 1.72
CA PHE A 122 7.16 -6.26 2.42
C PHE A 122 7.03 -6.51 3.92
N ASN A 123 5.80 -6.66 4.41
CA ASN A 123 5.58 -6.96 5.82
C ASN A 123 6.18 -8.31 6.20
N PRO A 124 7.06 -8.40 7.21
CA PRO A 124 7.78 -9.64 7.50
C PRO A 124 6.85 -10.79 7.92
N ALA A 125 5.71 -10.52 8.57
CA ALA A 125 4.74 -11.56 8.88
C ALA A 125 4.04 -12.08 7.60
N PHE A 126 3.75 -11.20 6.65
CA PHE A 126 3.24 -11.59 5.35
C PHE A 126 4.27 -12.43 4.59
N LEU A 127 5.53 -12.00 4.53
CA LEU A 127 6.60 -12.72 3.85
C LEU A 127 6.85 -14.10 4.46
N ALA A 128 6.80 -14.23 5.79
CA ALA A 128 6.92 -15.52 6.47
C ALA A 128 5.76 -16.47 6.16
N ALA A 129 4.54 -15.93 6.01
CA ALA A 129 3.34 -16.71 5.70
C ALA A 129 3.20 -17.06 4.21
N PHE A 130 3.72 -16.22 3.32
CA PHE A 130 3.53 -16.30 1.86
C PHE A 130 3.93 -17.67 1.25
N PRO A 131 5.02 -18.36 1.65
CA PRO A 131 5.37 -19.68 1.12
C PRO A 131 4.32 -20.77 1.38
N TYR A 132 3.46 -20.58 2.37
CA TYR A 132 2.40 -21.52 2.73
C TYR A 132 1.07 -21.24 2.01
N VAL A 133 0.95 -20.07 1.38
CA VAL A 133 -0.26 -19.71 0.61
C VAL A 133 -0.22 -20.40 -0.74
N LYS A 134 -1.26 -21.23 -1.00
CA LYS A 134 -1.41 -21.96 -2.26
C LYS A 134 -2.60 -21.43 -3.06
N THR A 135 -3.78 -21.86 -2.67
CA THR A 135 -5.04 -21.54 -3.35
C THR A 135 -6.09 -21.15 -2.29
N PRO A 136 -6.05 -19.94 -1.75
CA PRO A 136 -7.05 -19.52 -0.78
C PRO A 136 -8.44 -19.49 -1.44
N GLY A 137 -9.39 -20.18 -0.81
CA GLY A 137 -10.82 -20.15 -1.22
C GLY A 137 -11.54 -18.95 -0.63
N TYR A 138 -11.06 -18.48 0.52
CA TYR A 138 -11.62 -17.33 1.21
C TYR A 138 -10.51 -16.55 1.93
N MET A 139 -10.65 -15.21 1.92
CA MET A 139 -9.75 -14.29 2.62
C MET A 139 -10.57 -13.25 3.38
N GLU A 140 -10.08 -12.87 4.56
CA GLU A 140 -10.69 -11.87 5.40
C GLU A 140 -9.64 -10.87 5.86
N PHE A 141 -9.86 -9.59 5.56
CA PHE A 141 -9.01 -8.47 5.97
C PHE A 141 -9.79 -7.61 6.95
N GLN A 142 -9.24 -7.38 8.13
CA GLN A 142 -9.85 -6.54 9.14
C GLN A 142 -8.86 -5.48 9.61
N ARG A 143 -9.31 -4.21 9.57
CA ARG A 143 -8.52 -3.08 10.04
C ARG A 143 -9.35 -2.21 10.99
N LYS A 144 -8.84 -2.00 12.19
CA LYS A 144 -9.38 -1.06 13.17
C LYS A 144 -8.40 0.11 13.32
N ILE A 145 -8.92 1.32 13.27
CA ILE A 145 -8.14 2.55 13.35
C ILE A 145 -8.76 3.42 14.43
N PRO A 146 -7.96 4.00 15.36
CA PRO A 146 -8.50 4.94 16.33
C PRO A 146 -9.13 6.16 15.66
N PHE A 147 -10.26 6.61 16.20
CA PHE A 147 -10.93 7.80 15.71
C PHE A 147 -10.09 9.04 16.00
N ARG A 148 -9.75 9.79 14.96
CA ARG A 148 -9.06 11.07 15.07
C ARG A 148 -9.95 12.15 14.46
N GLN A 149 -10.40 13.12 15.26
CA GLN A 149 -11.25 14.22 14.81
C GLN A 149 -10.52 15.19 13.86
N ALA A 150 -9.25 15.42 14.07
CA ALA A 150 -8.47 16.37 13.27
C ALA A 150 -7.83 15.69 12.06
N GLY A 151 -8.18 16.15 10.85
CA GLY A 151 -7.45 15.86 9.61
C GLY A 151 -7.91 14.67 8.77
N ASN A 152 -8.96 13.94 9.14
CA ASN A 152 -9.45 12.80 8.36
C ASN A 152 -10.36 13.21 7.19
N SER A 153 -9.82 14.01 6.26
CA SER A 153 -10.49 14.34 5.00
C SER A 153 -10.39 13.22 3.95
N GLN A 154 -9.51 12.24 4.15
CA GLN A 154 -9.27 11.17 3.19
C GLN A 154 -10.27 10.02 3.34
N SER A 155 -10.53 9.35 2.23
CA SER A 155 -11.37 8.16 2.16
C SER A 155 -10.70 6.95 2.81
N LEU A 156 -11.44 6.18 3.63
CA LEU A 156 -10.96 4.91 4.18
C LEU A 156 -10.60 3.91 3.07
N VAL A 157 -11.33 3.94 1.95
CA VAL A 157 -11.09 3.07 0.81
C VAL A 157 -9.73 3.39 0.17
N LEU A 158 -9.48 4.65 -0.16
CA LEU A 158 -8.26 5.04 -0.86
C LEU A 158 -7.02 5.08 0.03
N GLN A 159 -7.21 5.30 1.33
CA GLN A 159 -6.09 5.38 2.26
C GLN A 159 -5.65 4.00 2.79
N TYR A 160 -6.59 3.09 2.97
CA TYR A 160 -6.31 1.83 3.65
C TYR A 160 -6.72 0.59 2.86
N LEU A 161 -7.94 0.56 2.30
CA LEU A 161 -8.48 -0.61 1.63
C LEU A 161 -7.70 -0.96 0.36
N MET A 162 -7.19 0.05 -0.35
CA MET A 162 -6.38 -0.13 -1.55
C MET A 162 -5.20 -1.09 -1.33
N HIS A 163 -4.52 -0.99 -0.19
CA HIS A 163 -3.38 -1.85 0.12
C HIS A 163 -3.81 -3.29 0.46
N ASP A 164 -4.98 -3.47 1.08
CA ASP A 164 -5.52 -4.80 1.37
C ASP A 164 -6.06 -5.46 0.10
N ILE A 165 -6.66 -4.68 -0.81
CA ILE A 165 -7.07 -5.13 -2.15
C ILE A 165 -5.84 -5.60 -2.95
N ASP A 166 -4.75 -4.84 -2.92
CA ASP A 166 -3.49 -5.21 -3.57
C ASP A 166 -2.98 -6.57 -3.07
N LEU A 167 -2.95 -6.78 -1.75
CA LEU A 167 -2.57 -8.08 -1.19
C LEU A 167 -3.49 -9.21 -1.63
N ALA A 168 -4.81 -9.01 -1.64
CA ALA A 168 -5.76 -10.02 -2.07
C ALA A 168 -5.55 -10.41 -3.53
N MET A 169 -5.34 -9.43 -4.41
CA MET A 169 -5.06 -9.66 -5.82
C MET A 169 -3.72 -10.38 -6.02
N TYR A 170 -2.70 -9.99 -5.26
CA TYR A 170 -1.38 -10.63 -5.29
C TYR A 170 -1.42 -12.10 -4.85
N LEU A 171 -2.25 -12.42 -3.84
CA LEU A 171 -2.42 -13.77 -3.32
C LEU A 171 -3.24 -14.67 -4.25
N THR A 172 -4.30 -14.15 -4.88
CA THR A 172 -5.18 -14.95 -5.74
C THR A 172 -4.65 -15.14 -7.15
N ARG A 173 -3.87 -14.18 -7.67
CA ARG A 173 -3.40 -14.12 -9.07
C ARG A 173 -4.54 -14.33 -10.07
N SER A 174 -5.73 -13.82 -9.75
CA SER A 174 -6.96 -13.99 -10.53
C SER A 174 -7.64 -12.65 -10.74
N ASN A 175 -8.40 -12.52 -11.83
CA ASN A 175 -9.20 -11.34 -12.07
C ASN A 175 -10.40 -11.27 -11.13
N ILE A 176 -10.90 -10.06 -10.89
CA ILE A 176 -12.11 -9.83 -10.12
C ILE A 176 -13.30 -9.99 -11.05
N ARG A 177 -14.22 -10.89 -10.67
CA ARG A 177 -15.48 -11.14 -11.36
C ARG A 177 -16.59 -10.21 -10.88
N LYS A 178 -16.63 -9.95 -9.57
CA LYS A 178 -17.67 -9.13 -8.94
C LYS A 178 -17.10 -8.40 -7.73
N SER A 179 -17.59 -7.18 -7.50
CA SER A 179 -17.26 -6.38 -6.33
C SER A 179 -18.50 -5.73 -5.74
N SER A 180 -18.53 -5.58 -4.42
CA SER A 180 -19.56 -4.84 -3.69
C SER A 180 -18.92 -4.04 -2.56
N VAL A 181 -19.58 -2.95 -2.16
CA VAL A 181 -19.15 -2.10 -1.06
C VAL A 181 -20.36 -1.58 -0.29
N SER A 182 -20.24 -1.46 1.00
CA SER A 182 -21.19 -0.79 1.88
C SER A 182 -20.46 0.06 2.91
N GLY A 183 -21.13 1.05 3.46
CA GLY A 183 -20.53 1.92 4.47
C GLY A 183 -21.54 2.50 5.43
N VAL A 184 -21.12 2.68 6.67
CA VAL A 184 -21.96 3.21 7.75
C VAL A 184 -21.33 4.47 8.32
N ARG A 185 -22.12 5.53 8.46
CA ARG A 185 -21.76 6.76 9.16
C ARG A 185 -22.20 6.62 10.61
N LEU A 186 -21.28 6.78 11.55
CA LEU A 186 -21.56 6.63 12.98
C LEU A 186 -21.33 7.93 13.75
N VAL A 187 -20.22 8.59 13.49
CA VAL A 187 -19.79 9.79 14.23
C VAL A 187 -19.33 10.93 13.31
N SER A 188 -19.14 10.68 12.04
CA SER A 188 -18.70 11.69 11.06
C SER A 188 -19.62 11.78 9.84
N ALA A 189 -19.44 12.83 9.02
CA ALA A 189 -20.19 13.03 7.79
C ALA A 189 -19.83 12.02 6.68
N ARG A 190 -18.76 11.23 6.87
CA ARG A 190 -18.30 10.20 5.94
C ARG A 190 -18.44 8.82 6.57
N PRO A 191 -18.42 7.73 5.79
CA PRO A 191 -18.41 6.39 6.37
C PRO A 191 -17.28 6.19 7.37
N ASP A 192 -17.63 5.76 8.57
CA ASP A 192 -16.72 5.43 9.65
C ASP A 192 -16.41 3.93 9.69
N LEU A 193 -17.29 3.13 9.11
CA LEU A 193 -17.11 1.72 8.84
C LEU A 193 -17.36 1.49 7.36
N VAL A 194 -16.46 0.76 6.71
CA VAL A 194 -16.57 0.34 5.31
C VAL A 194 -16.37 -1.16 5.24
N GLU A 195 -17.27 -1.83 4.56
CA GLU A 195 -17.17 -3.24 4.19
C GLU A 195 -17.12 -3.35 2.67
N ALA A 196 -16.20 -4.17 2.15
CA ALA A 196 -16.12 -4.51 0.74
C ALA A 196 -15.97 -6.01 0.55
N ARG A 197 -16.47 -6.51 -0.58
CA ARG A 197 -16.37 -7.92 -0.97
C ARG A 197 -15.93 -8.00 -2.43
N LEU A 198 -14.91 -8.78 -2.69
CA LEU A 198 -14.43 -9.12 -4.02
C LEU A 198 -14.59 -10.62 -4.27
N GLU A 199 -15.15 -10.98 -5.42
CA GLU A 199 -15.24 -12.35 -5.92
C GLU A 199 -14.35 -12.49 -7.14
N PHE A 200 -13.45 -13.48 -7.12
CA PHE A 200 -12.48 -13.71 -8.17
C PHE A 200 -12.93 -14.79 -9.14
N GLU A 201 -12.40 -14.78 -10.36
CA GLU A 201 -12.74 -15.76 -11.41
C GLU A 201 -12.37 -17.19 -11.02
N ASN A 202 -11.32 -17.38 -10.20
CA ASN A 202 -10.91 -18.68 -9.69
C ASN A 202 -11.79 -19.19 -8.51
N GLY A 203 -12.87 -18.47 -8.18
CA GLY A 203 -13.81 -18.82 -7.10
C GLY A 203 -13.41 -18.33 -5.71
N CYS A 204 -12.22 -17.77 -5.54
CA CYS A 204 -11.82 -17.15 -4.27
C CYS A 204 -12.70 -15.95 -3.96
N VAL A 205 -12.93 -15.71 -2.68
CA VAL A 205 -13.65 -14.54 -2.16
C VAL A 205 -12.80 -13.84 -1.15
N ALA A 206 -12.69 -12.51 -1.25
CA ALA A 206 -12.06 -11.67 -0.22
C ALA A 206 -13.08 -10.70 0.37
N ASN A 207 -13.18 -10.70 1.70
CA ASN A 207 -13.93 -9.72 2.46
C ASN A 207 -12.99 -8.77 3.19
N PHE A 208 -13.37 -7.50 3.20
CA PHE A 208 -12.60 -6.43 3.81
C PHE A 208 -13.49 -5.63 4.75
N MET A 209 -13.01 -5.35 5.94
CA MET A 209 -13.67 -4.48 6.89
C MET A 209 -12.69 -3.46 7.46
N ILE A 210 -13.01 -2.19 7.30
CA ILE A 210 -12.27 -1.08 7.91
C ILE A 210 -13.20 -0.31 8.82
N ASN A 211 -12.73 -0.07 10.04
CA ASN A 211 -13.47 0.62 11.09
C ASN A 211 -12.54 1.65 11.76
N ARG A 212 -12.99 2.92 11.85
CA ARG A 212 -12.27 4.01 12.50
C ARG A 212 -12.92 4.55 13.76
N VAL A 213 -13.84 3.79 14.39
CA VAL A 213 -14.54 4.19 15.61
C VAL A 213 -14.06 3.41 16.84
N GLY A 214 -13.06 2.56 16.70
CA GLY A 214 -12.48 1.80 17.82
C GLY A 214 -11.42 2.58 18.59
N GLN A 215 -11.14 2.13 19.81
CA GLN A 215 -10.00 2.62 20.61
C GLN A 215 -8.73 1.86 20.28
N GLU A 216 -8.85 0.59 19.89
CA GLU A 216 -7.73 -0.27 19.58
C GLU A 216 -7.37 -0.22 18.10
N GLN A 217 -6.07 -0.24 17.82
CA GLN A 217 -5.56 -0.40 16.48
C GLN A 217 -5.27 -1.87 16.20
N SER A 218 -5.75 -2.37 15.06
CA SER A 218 -5.42 -3.71 14.57
C SER A 218 -5.42 -3.77 13.06
N HIS A 219 -4.63 -4.69 12.51
CA HIS A 219 -4.64 -4.99 11.08
C HIS A 219 -4.32 -6.47 10.89
N THR A 220 -5.32 -7.26 10.55
CA THR A 220 -5.20 -8.72 10.41
C THR A 220 -5.69 -9.19 9.05
N CYS A 221 -5.05 -10.25 8.55
CA CYS A 221 -5.46 -10.99 7.38
C CYS A 221 -5.61 -12.47 7.75
N HIS A 222 -6.75 -13.07 7.41
CA HIS A 222 -7.01 -14.50 7.59
C HIS A 222 -7.24 -15.15 6.23
N LEU A 223 -6.50 -16.21 5.96
CA LEU A 223 -6.58 -16.97 4.71
C LEU A 223 -7.09 -18.38 5.02
N TYR A 224 -8.07 -18.82 4.24
CA TYR A 224 -8.70 -20.13 4.37
C TYR A 224 -8.46 -20.92 3.09
N GLN A 225 -7.76 -22.03 3.21
CA GLN A 225 -7.47 -22.92 2.09
C GLN A 225 -7.60 -24.39 2.53
N THR A 226 -7.65 -25.32 1.59
CA THR A 226 -7.83 -26.74 1.91
C THR A 226 -6.77 -27.24 2.89
N GLY A 227 -7.23 -27.77 4.01
CA GLY A 227 -6.39 -28.36 5.07
C GLY A 227 -5.63 -27.36 5.94
N MET A 228 -5.85 -26.05 5.77
CA MET A 228 -5.05 -25.05 6.49
C MET A 228 -5.76 -23.70 6.58
N THR A 229 -5.61 -23.02 7.72
CA THR A 229 -5.87 -21.59 7.83
C THR A 229 -4.59 -20.86 8.20
N ILE A 230 -4.42 -19.63 7.71
CA ILE A 230 -3.25 -18.79 7.98
C ILE A 230 -3.77 -17.48 8.54
N ARG A 231 -3.26 -17.08 9.69
CA ARG A 231 -3.54 -15.78 10.30
C ARG A 231 -2.31 -14.92 10.31
N ILE A 232 -2.42 -13.71 9.83
CA ILE A 232 -1.35 -12.72 9.76
C ILE A 232 -1.79 -11.47 10.51
N ASP A 233 -1.06 -11.06 11.55
CA ASP A 233 -1.20 -9.76 12.19
C ASP A 233 -0.14 -8.83 11.57
N LEU A 234 -0.58 -8.01 10.63
CA LEU A 234 0.29 -7.09 9.89
C LEU A 234 0.80 -5.94 10.77
N LEU A 235 0.04 -5.58 11.82
CA LEU A 235 0.45 -4.52 12.73
C LEU A 235 1.50 -4.99 13.73
N ARG A 236 1.28 -6.18 14.33
CA ARG A 236 2.21 -6.75 15.32
C ARG A 236 3.29 -7.61 14.70
N GLN A 237 3.26 -7.77 13.37
CA GLN A 237 4.19 -8.59 12.59
C GLN A 237 4.30 -10.03 13.14
N LYS A 238 3.15 -10.69 13.26
CA LYS A 238 3.04 -12.09 13.69
C LYS A 238 2.25 -12.89 12.67
N ALA A 239 2.64 -14.14 12.48
CA ALA A 239 1.90 -15.06 11.62
C ALA A 239 1.81 -16.44 12.27
N GLU A 240 0.66 -17.08 12.08
CA GLU A 240 0.41 -18.44 12.56
C GLU A 240 -0.32 -19.27 11.51
N ILE A 241 -0.05 -20.55 11.49
CA ILE A 241 -0.70 -21.53 10.63
C ILE A 241 -1.44 -22.50 11.50
N GLN A 242 -2.70 -22.77 11.16
CA GLN A 242 -3.48 -23.82 11.77
C GLN A 242 -3.73 -24.92 10.73
N HIS A 243 -3.16 -26.09 10.97
CA HIS A 243 -3.39 -27.26 10.15
C HIS A 243 -4.72 -27.92 10.55
N LEU A 244 -5.56 -28.21 9.56
CA LEU A 244 -6.87 -28.83 9.72
C LEU A 244 -6.77 -30.28 9.23
N LYS A 245 -6.80 -31.25 10.14
CA LYS A 245 -6.80 -32.67 9.79
C LYS A 245 -8.24 -33.20 9.81
N ASN A 246 -8.71 -33.69 8.68
CA ASN A 246 -10.00 -34.39 8.62
C ASN A 246 -9.86 -35.69 9.42
N PRO A 247 -10.74 -35.96 10.40
CA PRO A 247 -10.68 -37.17 11.22
C PRO A 247 -10.97 -38.48 10.47
N GLY A 248 -11.41 -38.41 9.22
CA GLY A 248 -11.80 -39.56 8.40
C GLY A 248 -13.22 -40.06 8.70
N PRO A 249 -13.79 -40.92 7.83
CA PRO A 249 -15.12 -41.44 8.01
C PRO A 249 -15.19 -42.31 9.26
N GLY A 250 -16.16 -42.03 10.13
CA GLY A 250 -16.43 -42.78 11.37
C GLY A 250 -15.82 -42.15 12.65
N ASN A 251 -15.06 -41.11 12.58
CA ASN A 251 -14.50 -40.45 13.77
C ASN A 251 -15.32 -39.19 14.13
N VAL A 252 -16.17 -39.31 15.14
CA VAL A 252 -17.08 -38.26 15.62
C VAL A 252 -16.33 -37.17 16.46
N SER A 253 -15.08 -37.44 16.80
CA SER A 253 -14.24 -36.51 17.59
C SER A 253 -13.65 -35.44 16.67
N GLY A 254 -14.27 -34.31 16.58
CA GLY A 254 -13.90 -33.06 15.92
C GLY A 254 -12.59 -32.96 15.10
N THR A 255 -12.51 -32.02 14.25
CA THR A 255 -11.30 -31.70 13.46
C THR A 255 -10.07 -31.55 14.36
N ARG A 256 -9.06 -32.40 14.19
CA ARG A 256 -7.78 -32.23 14.90
C ARG A 256 -7.06 -31.04 14.31
N THR A 257 -6.77 -30.05 15.15
CA THR A 257 -6.03 -28.84 14.76
C THR A 257 -4.67 -28.83 15.45
N SER A 258 -3.66 -28.42 14.72
CA SER A 258 -2.36 -28.08 15.29
C SER A 258 -1.99 -26.67 14.82
N THR A 259 -1.56 -25.83 15.75
CA THR A 259 -1.16 -24.46 15.47
C THR A 259 0.36 -24.33 15.51
N GLU A 260 0.92 -23.71 14.49
CA GLU A 260 2.33 -23.40 14.35
C GLU A 260 2.50 -21.89 14.30
N GLN A 261 3.33 -21.32 15.19
CA GLN A 261 3.74 -19.92 15.12
C GLN A 261 4.92 -19.81 14.19
N LEU A 262 4.82 -18.94 13.18
CA LEU A 262 5.93 -18.71 12.27
C LEU A 262 6.98 -17.79 12.91
N LEU A 263 8.24 -18.11 12.63
CA LEU A 263 9.33 -17.22 13.02
C LEU A 263 9.33 -15.97 12.15
N VAL A 264 9.11 -14.82 12.77
CA VAL A 264 9.09 -13.51 12.10
C VAL A 264 10.11 -12.61 12.78
N THR A 265 11.07 -12.10 12.01
CA THR A 265 11.98 -11.04 12.47
C THR A 265 11.37 -9.70 12.12
N PRO A 266 10.97 -8.88 13.09
CA PRO A 266 10.37 -7.57 12.82
C PRO A 266 11.29 -6.66 12.01
N SER A 267 10.71 -5.93 11.04
CA SER A 267 11.40 -4.94 10.23
C SER A 267 10.48 -3.75 9.94
N ASP A 268 11.02 -2.72 9.32
CA ASP A 268 10.23 -1.61 8.76
C ASP A 268 9.87 -1.94 7.30
N PRO A 269 8.59 -2.26 6.99
CA PRO A 269 8.20 -2.65 5.64
C PRO A 269 8.46 -1.58 4.58
N LEU A 270 8.40 -0.29 4.94
CA LEU A 270 8.70 0.79 4.00
C LEU A 270 10.21 0.89 3.74
N ALA A 271 11.03 0.66 4.74
CA ALA A 271 12.49 0.61 4.55
C ALA A 271 12.88 -0.59 3.66
N ASP A 272 12.28 -1.76 3.88
CA ASP A 272 12.50 -2.96 3.06
C ASP A 272 12.04 -2.72 1.61
N GLU A 273 10.91 -2.03 1.44
CA GLU A 273 10.40 -1.64 0.13
C GLU A 273 11.36 -0.67 -0.60
N MET A 274 11.89 0.35 0.10
CA MET A 274 12.87 1.28 -0.47
C MET A 274 14.19 0.59 -0.83
N MET A 275 14.62 -0.40 -0.04
CA MET A 275 15.76 -1.24 -0.40
C MET A 275 15.48 -2.09 -1.64
N SER A 276 14.28 -2.62 -1.78
CA SER A 276 13.85 -3.34 -2.99
C SER A 276 13.84 -2.44 -4.22
N PHE A 277 13.35 -1.21 -4.09
CA PHE A 277 13.39 -0.20 -5.13
C PHE A 277 14.83 0.11 -5.57
N HIS A 278 15.75 0.32 -4.61
CA HIS A 278 17.17 0.49 -4.90
C HIS A 278 17.74 -0.71 -5.66
N THR A 279 17.42 -1.92 -5.22
CA THR A 279 17.89 -3.17 -5.86
C THR A 279 17.40 -3.27 -7.30
N SER A 280 16.14 -2.90 -7.55
CA SER A 280 15.56 -2.88 -8.90
C SER A 280 16.28 -1.89 -9.82
N ILE A 281 16.64 -0.71 -9.31
CA ILE A 281 17.44 0.27 -10.06
C ILE A 281 18.83 -0.27 -10.37
N HIS A 282 19.51 -0.80 -9.35
CA HIS A 282 20.89 -1.28 -9.49
C HIS A 282 21.01 -2.43 -10.49
N ASN A 283 20.08 -3.38 -10.42
CA ASN A 283 20.06 -4.57 -11.27
C ASN A 283 19.33 -4.35 -12.60
N ARG A 284 18.76 -3.17 -12.84
CA ARG A 284 17.96 -2.85 -14.04
C ARG A 284 16.82 -3.85 -14.26
N GLN A 285 16.13 -4.20 -13.21
CA GLN A 285 15.02 -5.15 -13.23
C GLN A 285 13.70 -4.51 -12.82
N SER A 286 12.60 -5.13 -13.21
CA SER A 286 11.27 -4.68 -12.77
C SER A 286 11.14 -4.76 -11.26
N PRO A 287 10.50 -3.76 -10.60
CA PRO A 287 10.25 -3.81 -9.18
C PRO A 287 9.30 -4.94 -8.79
N LEU A 288 9.41 -5.42 -7.55
CA LEU A 288 8.52 -6.46 -7.01
C LEU A 288 7.04 -6.05 -7.05
N VAL A 289 6.78 -4.78 -6.80
CA VAL A 289 5.46 -4.16 -7.00
C VAL A 289 5.47 -3.56 -8.39
N ASN A 290 4.93 -4.28 -9.36
CA ASN A 290 4.79 -3.73 -10.70
C ASN A 290 3.66 -2.71 -10.75
N LEU A 291 3.76 -1.81 -11.72
CA LEU A 291 2.79 -0.73 -11.87
C LEU A 291 1.39 -1.22 -12.21
N GLU A 292 1.28 -2.26 -13.03
CA GLU A 292 -0.02 -2.78 -13.46
C GLU A 292 -0.84 -3.29 -12.27
N ASP A 293 -0.21 -4.04 -11.36
CA ASP A 293 -0.87 -4.54 -10.15
C ASP A 293 -1.34 -3.39 -9.25
N ALA A 294 -0.44 -2.43 -8.98
CA ALA A 294 -0.75 -1.30 -8.12
C ALA A 294 -1.86 -0.41 -8.70
N PHE A 295 -1.85 -0.21 -10.01
CA PHE A 295 -2.89 0.58 -10.68
C PHE A 295 -4.21 -0.16 -10.76
N ARG A 296 -4.23 -1.47 -10.95
CA ARG A 296 -5.46 -2.28 -10.87
C ARG A 296 -6.09 -2.19 -9.49
N ALA A 297 -5.31 -2.29 -8.41
CA ALA A 297 -5.80 -2.13 -7.04
C ALA A 297 -6.39 -0.71 -6.83
N LEU A 298 -5.75 0.31 -7.38
CA LEU A 298 -6.25 1.68 -7.32
C LEU A 298 -7.55 1.88 -8.14
N GLU A 299 -7.64 1.35 -9.37
CA GLU A 299 -8.86 1.43 -10.18
C GLU A 299 -10.06 0.81 -9.47
N ILE A 300 -9.87 -0.37 -8.88
CA ILE A 300 -10.90 -1.04 -8.08
C ILE A 300 -11.28 -0.21 -6.87
N SER A 301 -10.29 0.35 -6.18
CA SER A 301 -10.55 1.20 -5.02
C SER A 301 -11.31 2.47 -5.37
N LEU A 302 -11.04 3.06 -6.54
CA LEU A 302 -11.77 4.23 -7.06
C LEU A 302 -13.22 3.87 -7.39
N ASP A 303 -13.46 2.75 -8.07
CA ASP A 303 -14.80 2.25 -8.38
C ASP A 303 -15.61 1.97 -7.09
N LEU A 304 -15.01 1.31 -6.10
CA LEU A 304 -15.65 1.09 -4.80
C LEU A 304 -15.95 2.42 -4.09
N GLN A 305 -15.01 3.38 -4.13
CA GLN A 305 -15.21 4.70 -3.53
C GLN A 305 -16.35 5.48 -4.21
N GLU A 306 -16.45 5.42 -5.52
CA GLU A 306 -17.52 6.09 -6.28
C GLU A 306 -18.89 5.50 -5.89
N ARG A 307 -19.03 4.19 -5.85
CA ARG A 307 -20.25 3.49 -5.41
C ARG A 307 -20.58 3.78 -3.95
N LEU A 308 -19.59 3.84 -3.08
CA LEU A 308 -19.78 4.18 -1.67
C LEU A 308 -20.32 5.61 -1.49
N ASN A 309 -19.83 6.57 -2.28
CA ASN A 309 -20.33 7.95 -2.27
C ASN A 309 -21.79 8.02 -2.71
N TRP A 310 -22.20 7.21 -3.69
CA TRP A 310 -23.56 7.11 -4.18
C TRP A 310 -24.54 6.61 -3.11
N LEU A 311 -24.15 5.57 -2.37
CA LEU A 311 -24.92 5.03 -1.24
C LEU A 311 -25.04 6.01 -0.07
N SER A 312 -24.16 6.99 0.00
CA SER A 312 -24.11 7.98 1.07
C SER A 312 -25.02 9.20 0.86
N VAL A 313 -25.59 9.36 -0.33
CA VAL A 313 -26.46 10.51 -0.72
C VAL A 313 -27.94 10.21 -0.45
N ASN A 314 -28.32 8.97 -0.27
CA ASN A 314 -29.65 8.49 0.09
C ASN A 314 -29.64 8.11 1.58
#